data_0515c5840d271a84885a5f1f0b8cdeae
#
_entry.id   0515c5840d271a84885a5f1f0b8cdeae
#
_cell.length_a   1.000
_cell.length_b   1.000
_cell.length_c   1.000
_cell.angle_alpha   90.00
_cell.angle_beta   90.00
_cell.angle_gamma   90.00
#
_symmetry.space_group_name_H-M   'P 1'
#
loop_
_entity.id
_entity.type
_entity.pdbx_description
1 polymer ?
#
loop_
_entity_poly.entity_id
_entity_poly.type
_entity_poly.pdbx_seq_one_letter_code
_entity_poly.pdbx_strand_id
1 'polypeptide(L)'
;MGKYSCEKCAKTFSQKSHYDKHISRKNPCEIQTDKIKALIDKAVDEKIIELNKKLILNNTNTESNITINIIEQMDISKMSKIDLLEKCKELGITKCSSKNKSQLIELINSKHKTSNNTDEYKNVLISEDVINEPITENLNVIVENEINNEMTNQNIKLPNTRFQGSKKKIINIIYDLMIKHFKPRHILDLFGGSSICSLYFHINNIEVTYNDILRFNSINANGLLDIDINNIPGEEEIKNIFVKNSNSCYTTFIYDTFKDIYYTDDENRQLDIFRENIKHYTNIKQNIIYYLLFQSLISKRPYNLFHRKNLSIRTADVERKFGNKTTWEKPFIVHMLTFRKELIKLYEQKKMIDIGNTHIINMPYNKITEEIISQIDTIYIDPPYFKKDCKDSQYFDNYHFLEGFISESWDTSIDYSTKHLKLKTSTDYIIENANKMFDNIIDKYGNKNLVISYNTKAFPSISEIETKLKKKYSNVIIKYIDYNYALSKTKSQEVVILALVT
;
A
#
# COMPACT_ATOMS: atom_id res chain seq x y z
N MET A 1 -42.12 -2.89 -30.10
CA MET A 1 -40.68 -2.89 -29.77
C MET A 1 -40.00 -1.77 -30.55
N GLY A 2 -39.19 -0.92 -29.90
CA GLY A 2 -38.51 0.18 -30.58
C GLY A 2 -37.41 -0.33 -31.50
N LYS A 3 -37.30 0.22 -32.71
CA LYS A 3 -36.32 -0.19 -33.74
C LYS A 3 -34.89 0.33 -33.47
N TYR A 4 -34.75 1.34 -32.61
CA TYR A 4 -33.47 2.03 -32.34
C TYR A 4 -33.23 2.12 -30.85
N SER A 5 -32.08 1.69 -30.35
CA SER A 5 -31.72 1.77 -28.94
C SER A 5 -30.41 2.53 -28.75
N CYS A 6 -30.33 3.35 -27.71
CA CYS A 6 -29.11 4.06 -27.36
C CYS A 6 -28.20 3.13 -26.54
N GLU A 7 -27.00 2.87 -27.01
CA GLU A 7 -26.01 2.02 -26.34
C GLU A 7 -25.58 2.57 -24.98
N LYS A 8 -25.62 3.92 -24.81
CA LYS A 8 -25.21 4.57 -23.56
C LYS A 8 -26.25 4.50 -22.44
N CYS A 9 -27.55 4.59 -22.74
CA CYS A 9 -28.60 4.65 -21.71
C CYS A 9 -29.72 3.61 -21.90
N ALA A 10 -29.57 2.67 -22.82
CA ALA A 10 -30.53 1.61 -23.17
C ALA A 10 -31.94 2.09 -23.56
N LYS A 11 -32.15 3.40 -23.76
CA LYS A 11 -33.45 3.96 -24.15
C LYS A 11 -33.80 3.58 -25.60
N THR A 12 -35.00 3.04 -25.81
CA THR A 12 -35.49 2.60 -27.12
C THR A 12 -36.42 3.64 -27.76
N PHE A 13 -36.35 3.76 -29.10
CA PHE A 13 -37.13 4.70 -29.90
C PHE A 13 -37.79 3.97 -31.07
N SER A 14 -39.01 4.33 -31.34
CA SER A 14 -39.75 3.79 -32.47
C SER A 14 -39.42 4.46 -33.81
N GLN A 15 -38.91 5.70 -33.78
CA GLN A 15 -38.52 6.50 -34.93
C GLN A 15 -37.07 6.90 -34.92
N LYS A 16 -36.42 6.82 -36.09
CA LYS A 16 -35.00 7.18 -36.27
C LYS A 16 -34.70 8.63 -35.91
N SER A 17 -35.57 9.56 -36.30
CA SER A 17 -35.44 10.99 -36.02
C SER A 17 -35.39 11.32 -34.50
N HIS A 18 -36.12 10.56 -33.71
CA HIS A 18 -36.08 10.71 -32.22
C HIS A 18 -34.79 10.14 -31.60
N TYR A 19 -34.27 9.05 -32.17
CA TYR A 19 -32.99 8.46 -31.81
C TYR A 19 -31.85 9.42 -32.17
N ASP A 20 -31.80 9.94 -33.41
CA ASP A 20 -30.78 10.87 -33.88
C ASP A 20 -30.76 12.17 -33.05
N LYS A 21 -31.94 12.71 -32.69
CA LYS A 21 -32.06 13.84 -31.75
C LYS A 21 -31.57 13.49 -30.32
N HIS A 22 -31.69 12.26 -29.90
CA HIS A 22 -31.24 11.82 -28.60
C HIS A 22 -29.72 11.70 -28.53
N ILE A 23 -29.05 11.16 -29.55
CA ILE A 23 -27.60 11.01 -29.59
C ILE A 23 -26.84 12.30 -29.90
N SER A 24 -27.48 13.26 -30.61
CA SER A 24 -26.90 14.56 -31.00
C SER A 24 -27.09 15.67 -29.96
N ARG A 25 -27.55 15.38 -28.74
CA ARG A 25 -27.74 16.37 -27.69
C ARG A 25 -26.41 16.95 -27.22
N LYS A 26 -26.43 18.25 -26.89
CA LYS A 26 -25.27 19.01 -26.36
C LYS A 26 -24.74 18.39 -25.04
N ASN A 27 -25.64 17.79 -24.23
CA ASN A 27 -25.33 16.97 -23.06
C ASN A 27 -25.69 15.52 -23.39
N PRO A 28 -24.68 14.63 -23.57
CA PRO A 28 -24.94 13.20 -23.82
C PRO A 28 -25.70 12.56 -22.67
N CYS A 29 -26.51 11.54 -22.98
CA CYS A 29 -27.14 10.74 -21.92
C CYS A 29 -26.06 9.95 -21.14
N GLU A 30 -26.14 9.99 -19.82
CA GLU A 30 -25.28 9.21 -18.93
C GLU A 30 -25.70 7.75 -18.93
N ILE A 31 -24.72 6.85 -18.79
CA ILE A 31 -24.96 5.41 -18.61
C ILE A 31 -25.71 5.22 -17.31
N GLN A 32 -26.70 4.36 -17.26
CA GLN A 32 -27.52 4.06 -16.05
C GLN A 32 -26.69 3.35 -14.93
N THR A 33 -25.47 3.72 -14.72
CA THR A 33 -24.62 3.20 -13.65
C THR A 33 -25.20 3.49 -12.27
N ASP A 34 -25.85 4.64 -12.08
CA ASP A 34 -26.39 5.02 -10.76
C ASP A 34 -27.62 4.19 -10.34
N LYS A 35 -28.44 3.77 -11.28
CA LYS A 35 -29.57 2.85 -10.95
C LYS A 35 -29.09 1.43 -10.70
N ILE A 36 -28.10 0.95 -11.43
CA ILE A 36 -27.49 -0.37 -11.21
C ILE A 36 -26.71 -0.35 -9.91
N LYS A 37 -25.99 0.72 -9.61
CA LYS A 37 -25.27 0.90 -8.34
C LYS A 37 -26.23 0.91 -7.15
N ALA A 38 -27.34 1.66 -7.23
CA ALA A 38 -28.37 1.67 -6.17
C ALA A 38 -29.05 0.31 -5.96
N LEU A 39 -29.22 -0.50 -7.02
CA LEU A 39 -29.75 -1.87 -6.91
C LEU A 39 -28.73 -2.84 -6.31
N ILE A 40 -27.44 -2.69 -6.64
CA ILE A 40 -26.36 -3.48 -6.05
C ILE A 40 -26.20 -3.12 -4.58
N ASP A 41 -26.15 -1.83 -4.23
CA ASP A 41 -26.05 -1.35 -2.85
C ASP A 41 -27.21 -1.90 -2.00
N LYS A 42 -28.44 -1.83 -2.51
CA LYS A 42 -29.61 -2.40 -1.83
C LYS A 42 -29.52 -3.92 -1.63
N ALA A 43 -29.04 -4.66 -2.64
CA ALA A 43 -28.89 -6.11 -2.53
C ALA A 43 -27.77 -6.51 -1.55
N VAL A 44 -26.70 -5.71 -1.47
CA VAL A 44 -25.62 -5.89 -0.50
C VAL A 44 -26.11 -5.63 0.92
N ASP A 45 -26.88 -4.56 1.15
CA ASP A 45 -27.46 -4.22 2.45
C ASP A 45 -28.43 -5.32 2.94
N GLU A 46 -29.31 -5.81 2.06
CA GLU A 46 -30.21 -6.92 2.37
C GLU A 46 -29.44 -8.19 2.75
N LYS A 47 -28.30 -8.46 2.09
CA LYS A 47 -27.47 -9.64 2.39
C LYS A 47 -26.68 -9.49 3.70
N ILE A 48 -26.23 -8.29 4.02
CA ILE A 48 -25.58 -7.97 5.30
C ILE A 48 -26.57 -8.15 6.46
N ILE A 49 -27.82 -7.69 6.30
CA ILE A 49 -28.87 -7.88 7.30
C ILE A 49 -29.18 -9.37 7.51
N GLU A 50 -29.26 -10.17 6.43
CA GLU A 50 -29.48 -11.62 6.52
C GLU A 50 -28.30 -12.32 7.24
N LEU A 51 -27.06 -11.96 6.94
CA LEU A 51 -25.88 -12.52 7.58
C LEU A 51 -25.79 -12.13 9.07
N ASN A 52 -26.11 -10.90 9.41
CA ASN A 52 -26.13 -10.45 10.81
C ASN A 52 -27.24 -11.16 11.60
N LYS A 53 -28.41 -11.41 11.01
CA LYS A 53 -29.44 -12.22 11.65
C LYS A 53 -28.99 -13.67 11.88
N LYS A 54 -28.26 -14.28 10.96
CA LYS A 54 -27.66 -15.62 11.13
C LYS A 54 -26.58 -15.66 12.21
N LEU A 55 -25.77 -14.62 12.34
CA LEU A 55 -24.77 -14.49 13.40
C LEU A 55 -25.40 -14.34 14.80
N ILE A 56 -26.50 -13.61 14.89
CA ILE A 56 -27.25 -13.45 16.17
C ILE A 56 -27.88 -14.77 16.61
N LEU A 57 -28.41 -15.56 15.66
CA LEU A 57 -29.01 -16.87 15.94
C LEU A 57 -27.98 -17.94 16.37
N ASN A 58 -26.73 -17.82 15.97
CA ASN A 58 -25.65 -18.75 16.34
C ASN A 58 -24.97 -18.42 17.68
N ASN A 59 -25.17 -17.23 18.25
CA ASN A 59 -24.52 -16.76 19.47
C ASN A 59 -25.41 -16.76 20.73
N THR A 60 -26.54 -17.47 20.72
CA THR A 60 -27.44 -17.53 21.89
C THR A 60 -27.03 -18.51 23.00
N ASN A 61 -25.77 -18.97 23.02
CA ASN A 61 -25.27 -19.88 24.07
C ASN A 61 -23.89 -19.52 24.63
N THR A 62 -23.57 -18.25 24.88
CA THR A 62 -22.56 -17.90 25.93
C THR A 62 -22.52 -16.38 26.18
N GLU A 63 -22.93 -16.04 27.40
CA GLU A 63 -22.61 -14.86 28.24
C GLU A 63 -22.66 -13.43 27.66
N SER A 64 -23.81 -12.82 27.95
CA SER A 64 -24.06 -11.48 28.52
C SER A 64 -22.86 -10.55 28.76
N ASN A 65 -22.98 -9.32 28.24
CA ASN A 65 -22.43 -8.02 28.67
C ASN A 65 -21.45 -7.26 27.76
N ILE A 66 -21.26 -7.62 26.49
CA ILE A 66 -20.46 -6.78 25.56
C ILE A 66 -21.26 -6.25 24.36
N THR A 67 -22.51 -6.70 24.18
CA THR A 67 -23.29 -6.48 22.92
C THR A 67 -24.14 -5.21 22.93
N ILE A 68 -24.18 -4.42 23.99
CA ILE A 68 -25.10 -3.27 24.11
C ILE A 68 -24.52 -1.96 23.54
N ASN A 69 -23.22 -1.84 23.32
CA ASN A 69 -22.60 -0.57 22.89
C ASN A 69 -22.34 -0.42 21.35
N ILE A 70 -22.74 -1.37 20.53
CA ILE A 70 -22.48 -1.30 19.06
C ILE A 70 -23.73 -0.90 18.25
N ILE A 71 -24.92 -0.89 18.86
CA ILE A 71 -26.18 -0.61 18.13
C ILE A 71 -26.59 0.88 18.16
N GLU A 72 -25.89 1.77 18.85
CA GLU A 72 -26.31 3.16 19.05
C GLU A 72 -25.64 4.22 18.18
N GLN A 73 -24.99 3.89 17.07
CA GLN A 73 -24.50 4.90 16.12
C GLN A 73 -25.23 4.85 14.78
N MET A 74 -26.54 4.99 14.79
CA MET A 74 -27.27 5.37 13.58
C MET A 74 -26.98 6.84 13.26
N ASP A 75 -26.57 7.12 12.03
CA ASP A 75 -26.36 8.48 11.51
C ASP A 75 -27.68 9.26 11.57
N ILE A 76 -27.84 10.03 12.65
CA ILE A 76 -29.04 10.83 12.92
C ILE A 76 -29.34 11.85 11.82
N SER A 77 -28.37 12.17 10.95
CA SER A 77 -28.58 13.09 9.82
C SER A 77 -29.47 12.48 8.74
N LYS A 78 -29.51 11.16 8.61
CA LYS A 78 -30.32 10.42 7.65
C LYS A 78 -31.73 10.09 8.18
N MET A 79 -32.00 10.25 9.48
CA MET A 79 -33.30 9.96 10.10
C MET A 79 -34.39 10.92 9.62
N SER A 80 -35.64 10.41 9.55
CA SER A 80 -36.80 11.27 9.28
C SER A 80 -37.09 12.21 10.47
N LYS A 81 -37.85 13.28 10.24
CA LYS A 81 -38.26 14.19 11.33
C LYS A 81 -39.04 13.46 12.43
N ILE A 82 -39.83 12.43 12.06
CA ILE A 82 -40.59 11.62 12.98
C ILE A 82 -39.71 10.81 13.89
N ASP A 83 -38.69 10.12 13.31
CA ASP A 83 -37.74 9.29 14.05
C ASP A 83 -36.87 10.16 14.98
N LEU A 84 -36.49 11.37 14.55
CA LEU A 84 -35.73 12.33 15.38
C LEU A 84 -36.57 12.84 16.55
N LEU A 85 -37.88 13.01 16.40
CA LEU A 85 -38.76 13.40 17.50
C LEU A 85 -38.92 12.26 18.51
N GLU A 86 -38.94 11.02 18.04
CA GLU A 86 -39.00 9.82 18.89
C GLU A 86 -37.70 9.67 19.67
N LYS A 87 -36.55 9.89 19.00
CA LYS A 87 -35.23 9.90 19.63
C LYS A 87 -35.08 11.02 20.69
N CYS A 88 -35.64 12.20 20.43
CA CYS A 88 -35.69 13.24 21.44
C CYS A 88 -36.47 12.83 22.69
N LYS A 89 -37.56 12.07 22.53
CA LYS A 89 -38.36 11.55 23.67
C LYS A 89 -37.55 10.53 24.47
N GLU A 90 -36.87 9.60 23.78
CA GLU A 90 -35.99 8.59 24.43
C GLU A 90 -34.89 9.27 25.27
N LEU A 91 -34.29 10.35 24.77
CA LEU A 91 -33.25 11.12 25.43
C LEU A 91 -33.78 12.12 26.48
N GLY A 92 -35.08 12.16 26.74
CA GLY A 92 -35.72 13.07 27.70
C GLY A 92 -35.61 14.55 27.29
N ILE A 93 -35.48 14.86 25.99
CA ILE A 93 -35.42 16.24 25.48
C ILE A 93 -36.87 16.75 25.28
N THR A 94 -37.25 17.78 26.02
CA THR A 94 -38.57 18.37 25.95
C THR A 94 -38.65 19.54 24.95
N LYS A 95 -39.88 19.93 24.53
CA LYS A 95 -40.13 21.06 23.61
C LYS A 95 -39.56 20.86 22.19
N CYS A 96 -39.58 19.63 21.67
CA CYS A 96 -39.03 19.27 20.34
C CYS A 96 -40.05 19.39 19.20
N SER A 97 -41.37 19.35 19.47
CA SER A 97 -42.42 19.22 18.47
C SER A 97 -42.48 20.35 17.43
N SER A 98 -42.08 21.55 17.80
CA SER A 98 -42.05 22.72 16.90
C SER A 98 -40.74 22.93 16.15
N LYS A 99 -39.76 22.05 16.35
CA LYS A 99 -38.40 22.16 15.78
C LYS A 99 -38.32 21.56 14.37
N ASN A 100 -37.47 22.15 13.52
CA ASN A 100 -37.13 21.57 12.23
C ASN A 100 -36.08 20.45 12.36
N LYS A 101 -35.79 19.71 11.27
CA LYS A 101 -34.89 18.56 11.27
C LYS A 101 -33.48 18.90 11.79
N SER A 102 -32.90 20.00 11.32
CA SER A 102 -31.56 20.44 11.72
C SER A 102 -31.48 20.79 13.21
N GLN A 103 -32.51 21.46 13.74
CA GLN A 103 -32.59 21.81 15.15
C GLN A 103 -32.78 20.59 16.08
N LEU A 104 -33.46 19.54 15.60
CA LEU A 104 -33.61 18.28 16.34
C LEU A 104 -32.25 17.55 16.43
N ILE A 105 -31.50 17.47 15.33
CA ILE A 105 -30.17 16.90 15.29
C ILE A 105 -29.22 17.63 16.25
N GLU A 106 -29.26 18.97 16.26
CA GLU A 106 -28.43 19.79 17.13
C GLU A 106 -28.77 19.55 18.63
N LEU A 107 -30.05 19.43 18.97
CA LEU A 107 -30.50 19.13 20.33
C LEU A 107 -30.06 17.72 20.80
N ILE A 108 -30.15 16.73 19.94
CA ILE A 108 -29.67 15.36 20.22
C ILE A 108 -28.16 15.38 20.44
N ASN A 109 -27.40 16.01 19.56
CA ASN A 109 -25.95 16.13 19.68
C ASN A 109 -25.49 16.91 20.91
N SER A 110 -26.22 17.97 21.31
CA SER A 110 -25.88 18.75 22.52
C SER A 110 -26.12 17.95 23.81
N LYS A 111 -27.14 17.09 23.83
CA LYS A 111 -27.42 16.24 24.98
C LYS A 111 -26.33 15.15 25.17
N HIS A 112 -25.76 14.63 24.08
CA HIS A 112 -24.64 13.71 24.11
C HIS A 112 -23.32 14.38 24.58
N LYS A 113 -23.14 15.70 24.36
CA LYS A 113 -21.96 16.44 24.81
C LYS A 113 -21.95 16.73 26.32
N THR A 114 -23.10 16.77 26.98
CA THR A 114 -23.19 17.10 28.42
C THR A 114 -22.95 15.91 29.34
N SER A 115 -22.86 14.68 28.83
CA SER A 115 -22.53 13.49 29.64
C SER A 115 -21.06 13.09 29.62
N ASN A 116 -20.19 13.80 28.90
CA ASN A 116 -18.77 13.43 28.73
C ASN A 116 -17.84 14.63 28.96
N ASN A 117 -17.84 15.21 30.14
CA ASN A 117 -16.81 16.16 30.59
C ASN A 117 -15.78 15.45 31.47
N THR A 118 -15.03 14.52 30.91
CA THR A 118 -13.69 14.11 31.39
C THR A 118 -13.03 13.37 30.23
N ASP A 119 -11.89 13.90 29.80
CA ASP A 119 -10.95 13.38 28.80
C ASP A 119 -10.98 14.04 27.42
N GLU A 120 -10.07 14.97 27.27
CA GLU A 120 -9.81 15.77 26.06
C GLU A 120 -9.20 14.99 24.87
N TYR A 121 -9.17 13.65 24.90
CA TYR A 121 -8.53 12.80 23.86
C TYR A 121 -9.41 11.67 23.31
N LYS A 122 -10.72 11.71 23.52
CA LYS A 122 -11.57 10.53 23.23
C LYS A 122 -12.47 10.60 21.99
N ASN A 123 -12.39 11.60 21.15
CA ASN A 123 -13.27 11.65 19.96
C ASN A 123 -12.52 12.03 18.67
N VAL A 124 -11.74 11.09 18.13
CA VAL A 124 -11.61 11.03 16.67
C VAL A 124 -12.69 10.06 16.19
N LEU A 125 -13.83 10.61 15.85
CA LEU A 125 -14.90 9.89 15.15
C LEU A 125 -14.35 9.36 13.84
N ILE A 126 -14.27 8.04 13.73
CA ILE A 126 -14.05 7.35 12.46
C ILE A 126 -15.38 7.48 11.71
N SER A 127 -15.50 8.48 10.82
CA SER A 127 -16.59 8.53 9.87
C SER A 127 -16.45 7.35 8.91
N GLU A 128 -17.58 6.71 8.57
CA GLU A 128 -17.64 5.59 7.63
C GLU A 128 -17.16 5.91 6.19
N ASP A 129 -16.81 7.17 5.91
CA ASP A 129 -16.27 7.63 4.62
C ASP A 129 -14.86 7.09 4.28
N VAL A 130 -14.26 6.27 5.14
CA VAL A 130 -12.93 5.67 4.91
C VAL A 130 -12.97 4.45 3.97
N ILE A 131 -14.15 3.95 3.60
CA ILE A 131 -14.30 2.71 2.80
C ILE A 131 -14.51 2.97 1.30
N ASN A 132 -14.78 4.20 0.88
CA ASN A 132 -15.09 4.53 -0.51
C ASN A 132 -13.97 5.31 -1.20
N GLU A 133 -12.84 4.67 -1.49
CA GLU A 133 -12.08 5.07 -2.69
C GLU A 133 -12.80 4.48 -3.92
N PRO A 134 -13.02 5.26 -4.98
CA PRO A 134 -13.75 4.76 -6.14
C PRO A 134 -12.99 3.62 -6.82
N ILE A 135 -13.59 2.44 -6.81
CA ILE A 135 -13.24 1.29 -7.66
C ILE A 135 -13.71 1.64 -9.09
N THR A 136 -13.12 2.61 -9.72
CA THR A 136 -13.49 2.99 -11.08
C THR A 136 -12.29 3.07 -12.01
N GLU A 137 -11.43 2.04 -12.03
CA GLU A 137 -10.45 1.94 -13.12
C GLU A 137 -10.07 0.52 -13.57
N ASN A 138 -10.80 -0.55 -13.21
CA ASN A 138 -10.38 -1.88 -13.65
C ASN A 138 -11.52 -2.87 -14.00
N LEU A 139 -12.66 -2.39 -14.47
CA LEU A 139 -13.73 -3.33 -14.90
C LEU A 139 -13.58 -3.85 -16.35
N ASN A 140 -12.74 -3.21 -17.17
CA ASN A 140 -12.58 -3.60 -18.58
C ASN A 140 -11.42 -4.57 -18.87
N VAL A 141 -10.64 -4.97 -17.86
CA VAL A 141 -9.56 -5.97 -18.02
C VAL A 141 -9.95 -7.33 -17.43
N ILE A 142 -11.03 -7.38 -16.65
CA ILE A 142 -11.45 -8.61 -15.95
C ILE A 142 -12.28 -9.54 -16.84
N VAL A 143 -12.92 -9.04 -17.88
CA VAL A 143 -13.87 -9.84 -18.69
C VAL A 143 -13.20 -10.73 -19.76
N GLU A 144 -11.93 -10.48 -20.13
CA GLU A 144 -11.22 -11.30 -21.14
C GLU A 144 -10.36 -12.43 -20.59
N ASN A 145 -10.22 -12.57 -19.25
CA ASN A 145 -9.36 -13.59 -18.63
C ASN A 145 -10.10 -14.71 -17.88
N GLU A 146 -11.44 -14.79 -17.96
CA GLU A 146 -12.20 -15.80 -17.19
C GLU A 146 -12.41 -17.15 -17.89
N ILE A 147 -11.81 -17.43 -19.05
CA ILE A 147 -12.12 -18.66 -19.80
C ILE A 147 -11.02 -19.76 -19.71
N ASN A 148 -9.93 -19.59 -18.96
CA ASN A 148 -8.96 -20.68 -18.78
C ASN A 148 -8.32 -20.67 -17.39
N ASN A 149 -9.06 -20.99 -16.33
CA ASN A 149 -8.47 -21.20 -15.01
C ASN A 149 -8.83 -22.56 -14.42
N GLU A 150 -7.97 -23.53 -14.69
CA GLU A 150 -7.70 -24.62 -13.75
C GLU A 150 -6.89 -24.05 -12.59
N MET A 151 -7.42 -24.21 -11.38
CA MET A 151 -6.92 -23.93 -10.03
C MET A 151 -5.45 -23.49 -9.93
N THR A 152 -5.21 -22.21 -9.93
CA THR A 152 -3.96 -21.60 -9.44
C THR A 152 -4.23 -20.75 -8.20
N ASN A 153 -3.29 -20.70 -7.25
CA ASN A 153 -3.33 -20.00 -5.95
C ASN A 153 -3.52 -18.46 -6.06
N GLN A 154 -4.14 -17.95 -7.12
CA GLN A 154 -4.08 -16.55 -7.58
C GLN A 154 -5.09 -15.58 -6.94
N ASN A 155 -5.78 -15.95 -5.86
CA ASN A 155 -6.77 -15.05 -5.24
C ASN A 155 -6.24 -14.22 -4.06
N ILE A 156 -4.92 -14.25 -3.79
CA ILE A 156 -4.36 -13.45 -2.69
C ILE A 156 -4.18 -12.01 -3.13
N LYS A 157 -4.86 -11.10 -2.44
CA LYS A 157 -4.72 -9.67 -2.67
C LYS A 157 -3.43 -9.14 -2.05
N LEU A 158 -2.44 -8.86 -2.89
CA LEU A 158 -1.20 -8.23 -2.45
C LEU A 158 -1.46 -6.86 -1.77
N PRO A 159 -0.76 -6.54 -0.67
CA PRO A 159 -0.89 -5.25 -0.01
C PRO A 159 -0.46 -4.09 -0.91
N ASN A 160 -1.01 -2.91 -0.66
CA ASN A 160 -0.61 -1.71 -1.38
C ASN A 160 0.68 -1.16 -0.78
N THR A 161 1.78 -1.29 -1.50
CA THR A 161 3.02 -0.61 -1.16
C THR A 161 3.19 0.62 -2.03
N ARG A 162 3.48 1.76 -1.41
CA ARG A 162 3.68 3.04 -2.14
C ARG A 162 5.15 3.28 -2.47
N PHE A 163 5.89 2.23 -2.73
CA PHE A 163 7.28 2.32 -3.16
C PHE A 163 7.39 2.73 -4.63
N GLN A 164 8.43 3.52 -4.93
CA GLN A 164 8.77 3.83 -6.32
C GLN A 164 9.25 2.56 -7.03
N GLY A 165 8.73 2.30 -8.22
CA GLY A 165 9.14 1.14 -9.02
C GLY A 165 8.49 -0.19 -8.60
N SER A 166 7.50 -0.18 -7.70
CA SER A 166 6.79 -1.40 -7.28
C SER A 166 6.28 -2.21 -8.48
N LYS A 167 6.62 -3.49 -8.52
CA LYS A 167 6.23 -4.42 -9.59
C LYS A 167 4.86 -5.08 -9.36
N LYS A 168 4.08 -4.61 -8.37
CA LYS A 168 2.78 -5.17 -8.01
C LYS A 168 1.85 -5.41 -9.22
N LYS A 169 1.88 -4.52 -10.21
CA LYS A 169 0.99 -4.60 -11.37
C LYS A 169 1.48 -5.55 -12.48
N ILE A 170 2.73 -5.97 -12.44
CA ILE A 170 3.34 -6.81 -13.47
C ILE A 170 3.97 -8.09 -12.93
N ILE A 171 3.96 -8.31 -11.63
CA ILE A 171 4.62 -9.47 -11.03
C ILE A 171 3.99 -10.79 -11.49
N ASN A 172 2.68 -10.82 -11.74
CA ASN A 172 2.01 -11.96 -12.33
C ASN A 172 2.58 -12.29 -13.74
N ILE A 173 2.78 -11.27 -14.59
CA ILE A 173 3.37 -11.45 -15.93
C ILE A 173 4.80 -11.98 -15.82
N ILE A 174 5.59 -11.46 -14.86
CA ILE A 174 6.95 -11.93 -14.61
C ILE A 174 6.92 -13.39 -14.19
N TYR A 175 6.06 -13.74 -13.26
CA TYR A 175 5.88 -15.09 -12.74
C TYR A 175 5.45 -16.06 -13.84
N ASP A 176 4.41 -15.72 -14.61
CA ASP A 176 3.90 -16.56 -15.71
C ASP A 176 4.98 -16.80 -16.76
N LEU A 177 5.78 -15.77 -17.09
CA LEU A 177 6.91 -15.91 -18.00
C LEU A 177 7.97 -16.87 -17.44
N MET A 178 8.27 -16.77 -16.15
CA MET A 178 9.20 -17.70 -15.48
C MET A 178 8.70 -19.15 -15.57
N ILE A 179 7.48 -19.40 -15.11
CA ILE A 179 6.90 -20.76 -15.05
C ILE A 179 6.76 -21.39 -16.43
N LYS A 180 6.54 -20.58 -17.47
CA LYS A 180 6.52 -21.06 -18.86
C LYS A 180 7.85 -21.65 -19.32
N HIS A 181 8.96 -21.14 -18.81
CA HIS A 181 10.30 -21.52 -19.28
C HIS A 181 11.06 -22.42 -18.31
N PHE A 182 10.83 -22.26 -17.01
CA PHE A 182 11.43 -23.10 -15.96
C PHE A 182 10.61 -23.00 -14.67
N LYS A 183 10.87 -23.91 -13.71
CA LYS A 183 10.18 -23.92 -12.42
C LYS A 183 11.18 -23.61 -11.31
N PRO A 184 11.25 -22.33 -10.84
CA PRO A 184 12.14 -21.97 -9.75
C PRO A 184 11.69 -22.66 -8.45
N ARG A 185 12.63 -23.13 -7.66
CA ARG A 185 12.39 -23.70 -6.33
C ARG A 185 12.80 -22.74 -5.23
N HIS A 186 13.93 -22.05 -5.43
CA HIS A 186 14.47 -21.08 -4.49
C HIS A 186 14.98 -19.84 -5.23
N ILE A 187 14.31 -18.71 -5.02
CA ILE A 187 14.64 -17.43 -5.65
C ILE A 187 15.40 -16.55 -4.67
N LEU A 188 16.51 -15.95 -5.11
CA LEU A 188 17.10 -14.79 -4.46
C LEU A 188 16.54 -13.51 -5.10
N ASP A 189 15.74 -12.75 -4.35
CA ASP A 189 15.32 -11.38 -4.70
C ASP A 189 16.44 -10.42 -4.32
N LEU A 190 17.30 -10.10 -5.29
CA LEU A 190 18.60 -9.47 -5.07
C LEU A 190 18.50 -8.01 -4.63
N PHE A 191 17.42 -7.32 -5.03
CA PHE A 191 17.11 -5.91 -4.74
C PHE A 191 15.64 -5.79 -4.32
N GLY A 192 15.28 -6.43 -3.23
CA GLY A 192 13.90 -6.74 -2.86
C GLY A 192 12.98 -5.56 -2.58
N GLY A 193 13.53 -4.38 -2.25
CA GLY A 193 12.78 -3.13 -2.07
C GLY A 193 11.53 -3.30 -1.21
N SER A 194 10.36 -3.14 -1.82
CA SER A 194 9.05 -3.22 -1.14
C SER A 194 8.61 -4.62 -0.73
N SER A 195 9.41 -5.66 -1.01
CA SER A 195 9.12 -7.08 -0.76
C SER A 195 7.92 -7.67 -1.53
N ILE A 196 7.32 -6.93 -2.47
CA ILE A 196 6.12 -7.39 -3.19
C ILE A 196 6.43 -8.57 -4.12
N CYS A 197 7.59 -8.57 -4.78
CA CYS A 197 8.01 -9.69 -5.63
C CYS A 197 8.29 -10.92 -4.78
N SER A 198 9.06 -10.75 -3.71
CA SER A 198 9.31 -11.81 -2.72
C SER A 198 8.02 -12.40 -2.14
N LEU A 199 7.06 -11.53 -1.75
CA LEU A 199 5.76 -11.99 -1.27
C LEU A 199 5.01 -12.80 -2.33
N TYR A 200 5.02 -12.34 -3.58
CA TYR A 200 4.34 -13.04 -4.67
C TYR A 200 4.94 -14.43 -4.93
N PHE A 201 6.27 -14.55 -4.93
CA PHE A 201 6.94 -15.83 -5.08
C PHE A 201 6.65 -16.76 -3.89
N HIS A 202 6.74 -16.25 -2.68
CA HIS A 202 6.46 -16.97 -1.43
C HIS A 202 5.04 -17.55 -1.38
N ILE A 203 4.00 -16.77 -1.75
CA ILE A 203 2.61 -17.25 -1.78
C ILE A 203 2.33 -18.22 -2.93
N ASN A 204 3.22 -18.32 -3.92
CA ASN A 204 3.18 -19.32 -4.99
C ASN A 204 4.08 -20.53 -4.70
N ASN A 205 4.35 -20.81 -3.42
CA ASN A 205 5.09 -21.96 -2.92
C ASN A 205 6.55 -22.05 -3.45
N ILE A 206 7.17 -20.87 -3.59
CA ILE A 206 8.59 -20.78 -3.94
C ILE A 206 9.34 -20.32 -2.69
N GLU A 207 10.44 -20.97 -2.37
CA GLU A 207 11.36 -20.52 -1.33
C GLU A 207 12.02 -19.20 -1.77
N VAL A 208 12.12 -18.23 -0.85
CA VAL A 208 12.64 -16.89 -1.17
C VAL A 208 13.71 -16.48 -0.19
N THR A 209 14.88 -16.13 -0.70
CA THR A 209 15.85 -15.30 0.01
C THR A 209 15.68 -13.86 -0.44
N TYR A 210 15.17 -13.02 0.45
CA TYR A 210 15.07 -11.58 0.22
C TYR A 210 16.38 -10.88 0.59
N ASN A 211 16.86 -9.97 -0.26
CA ASN A 211 17.98 -9.09 0.05
C ASN A 211 17.70 -7.64 -0.34
N ASP A 212 18.12 -6.70 0.49
CA ASP A 212 18.24 -5.29 0.13
C ASP A 212 19.38 -4.65 0.93
N ILE A 213 20.00 -3.63 0.37
CA ILE A 213 21.09 -2.91 1.03
C ILE A 213 20.58 -1.98 2.13
N LEU A 214 19.36 -1.45 2.00
CA LEU A 214 18.73 -0.60 3.00
C LEU A 214 18.10 -1.45 4.10
N ARG A 215 18.54 -1.22 5.33
CA ARG A 215 18.08 -1.98 6.50
C ARG A 215 16.59 -1.81 6.75
N PHE A 216 16.02 -0.62 6.52
CA PHE A 216 14.59 -0.40 6.71
C PHE A 216 13.76 -1.29 5.77
N ASN A 217 14.26 -1.60 4.56
CA ASN A 217 13.61 -2.53 3.64
C ASN A 217 13.60 -3.97 4.17
N SER A 218 14.71 -4.41 4.78
CA SER A 218 14.76 -5.74 5.40
C SER A 218 13.83 -5.84 6.61
N ILE A 219 13.68 -4.76 7.39
CA ILE A 219 12.68 -4.67 8.47
C ILE A 219 11.26 -4.76 7.90
N ASN A 220 10.97 -4.05 6.80
CA ASN A 220 9.70 -4.16 6.08
C ASN A 220 9.45 -5.59 5.60
N ALA A 221 10.46 -6.23 5.03
CA ALA A 221 10.36 -7.61 4.55
C ALA A 221 10.02 -8.59 5.70
N ASN A 222 10.70 -8.47 6.84
CA ASN A 222 10.37 -9.26 8.04
C ASN A 222 8.91 -9.04 8.49
N GLY A 223 8.45 -7.78 8.51
CA GLY A 223 7.08 -7.45 8.90
C GLY A 223 6.01 -7.92 7.91
N LEU A 224 6.36 -8.19 6.65
CA LEU A 224 5.43 -8.56 5.60
C LEU A 224 5.49 -10.04 5.20
N LEU A 225 6.67 -10.64 5.15
CA LEU A 225 6.86 -12.01 4.68
C LEU A 225 6.64 -13.02 5.80
N ASP A 226 7.14 -12.72 7.00
CA ASP A 226 7.09 -13.60 8.16
C ASP A 226 5.98 -13.18 9.15
N ILE A 227 4.74 -13.07 8.63
CA ILE A 227 3.60 -12.65 9.43
C ILE A 227 3.11 -13.80 10.31
N ASP A 228 3.12 -13.59 11.63
CA ASP A 228 2.39 -14.38 12.61
C ASP A 228 1.34 -13.51 13.32
N ILE A 229 0.12 -14.01 13.40
CA ILE A 229 -1.02 -13.30 14.03
C ILE A 229 -0.72 -12.89 15.48
N ASN A 230 0.01 -13.73 16.22
CA ASN A 230 0.38 -13.48 17.61
C ASN A 230 1.34 -12.29 17.78
N ASN A 231 2.04 -11.93 16.70
CA ASN A 231 2.98 -10.82 16.66
C ASN A 231 2.38 -9.55 16.05
N ILE A 232 1.18 -9.60 15.46
CA ILE A 232 0.49 -8.40 14.98
C ILE A 232 0.03 -7.56 16.18
N PRO A 233 0.47 -6.29 16.31
CA PRO A 233 0.14 -5.47 17.47
C PRO A 233 -1.37 -5.25 17.57
N GLY A 234 -1.90 -5.20 18.81
CA GLY A 234 -3.28 -4.81 19.09
C GLY A 234 -3.54 -3.34 18.72
N GLU A 235 -4.81 -2.95 18.59
CA GLU A 235 -5.16 -1.56 18.27
C GLU A 235 -4.73 -0.60 19.38
N GLU A 236 -4.86 -0.99 20.63
CA GLU A 236 -4.40 -0.19 21.78
C GLU A 236 -2.86 -0.09 21.83
N GLU A 237 -2.12 -1.13 21.47
CA GLU A 237 -0.66 -1.06 21.37
C GLU A 237 -0.25 0.00 20.31
N ILE A 238 -0.95 0.05 19.16
CA ILE A 238 -0.69 1.04 18.10
C ILE A 238 -1.03 2.47 18.57
N LYS A 239 -2.07 2.66 19.36
CA LYS A 239 -2.40 3.96 19.92
C LYS A 239 -1.37 4.39 20.96
N ASN A 240 -1.02 3.49 21.87
CA ASN A 240 -0.15 3.76 23.00
C ASN A 240 1.31 4.04 22.60
N ILE A 241 1.76 3.55 21.45
CA ILE A 241 3.14 3.80 21.00
C ILE A 241 3.41 5.29 20.71
N PHE A 242 2.38 6.11 20.51
CA PHE A 242 2.48 7.57 20.35
C PHE A 242 2.22 8.34 21.66
N VAL A 243 2.03 7.66 22.78
CA VAL A 243 1.78 8.28 24.09
C VAL A 243 3.07 8.27 24.90
N LYS A 244 3.41 9.42 25.52
CA LYS A 244 4.58 9.50 26.40
C LYS A 244 4.40 8.62 27.63
N ASN A 245 5.43 7.83 27.94
CA ASN A 245 5.55 7.08 29.18
C ASN A 245 6.36 7.91 30.18
N SER A 246 5.88 8.02 31.42
CA SER A 246 6.55 8.76 32.50
C SER A 246 7.97 8.29 32.82
N ASN A 247 8.27 7.03 32.49
CA ASN A 247 9.56 6.39 32.77
C ASN A 247 10.59 6.48 31.64
N SER A 248 10.23 7.13 30.52
CA SER A 248 11.11 7.24 29.33
C SER A 248 11.56 8.68 29.12
N CYS A 249 12.80 8.83 28.66
CA CYS A 249 13.35 10.12 28.23
C CYS A 249 13.13 10.28 26.73
N TYR A 250 12.47 11.35 26.32
CA TYR A 250 12.15 11.62 24.91
C TYR A 250 13.05 12.72 24.35
N THR A 251 13.70 12.44 23.22
CA THR A 251 14.43 13.44 22.45
C THR A 251 13.47 14.26 21.59
N THR A 252 13.93 15.40 21.12
CA THR A 252 13.24 16.25 20.13
C THR A 252 14.00 16.27 18.79
N PHE A 253 14.77 15.22 18.53
CA PHE A 253 15.69 15.17 17.40
C PHE A 253 14.98 15.34 16.05
N ILE A 254 13.86 14.61 15.83
CA ILE A 254 13.12 14.70 14.57
C ILE A 254 12.42 16.05 14.48
N TYR A 255 11.82 16.52 15.56
CA TYR A 255 11.17 17.82 15.63
C TYR A 255 12.14 18.96 15.28
N ASP A 256 13.31 18.99 15.90
CA ASP A 256 14.30 20.06 15.70
C ASP A 256 14.99 19.98 14.33
N THR A 257 15.30 18.77 13.87
CA THR A 257 16.09 18.55 12.65
C THR A 257 15.26 18.69 11.39
N PHE A 258 14.02 18.18 11.39
CA PHE A 258 13.18 18.05 10.19
C PHE A 258 11.97 19.02 10.19
N LYS A 259 12.05 20.08 10.99
CA LYS A 259 11.05 21.14 10.99
C LYS A 259 10.81 21.66 9.57
N ASP A 260 9.54 21.81 9.17
CA ASP A 260 9.09 22.32 7.88
C ASP A 260 9.58 21.53 6.64
N ILE A 261 10.05 20.28 6.82
CA ILE A 261 10.61 19.50 5.72
C ILE A 261 9.63 18.44 5.21
N TYR A 262 9.23 17.48 6.04
CA TYR A 262 8.43 16.31 5.63
C TYR A 262 7.07 16.25 6.29
N TYR A 263 7.02 16.55 7.57
CA TYR A 263 5.86 16.42 8.45
C TYR A 263 5.65 17.68 9.25
N THR A 264 4.43 17.88 9.78
CA THR A 264 4.13 19.00 10.66
C THR A 264 4.88 18.87 11.99
N ASP A 265 4.95 19.95 12.75
CA ASP A 265 5.61 19.96 14.06
C ASP A 265 5.02 18.91 15.02
N ASP A 266 3.70 18.74 15.03
CA ASP A 266 3.03 17.74 15.86
C ASP A 266 3.32 16.32 15.39
N GLU A 267 3.34 16.09 14.07
CA GLU A 267 3.73 14.81 13.47
C GLU A 267 5.19 14.47 13.83
N ASN A 268 6.11 15.44 13.76
CA ASN A 268 7.51 15.24 14.13
C ASN A 268 7.65 14.88 15.61
N ARG A 269 6.92 15.55 16.53
CA ARG A 269 6.90 15.18 17.96
C ARG A 269 6.36 13.77 18.19
N GLN A 270 5.32 13.37 17.47
CA GLN A 270 4.80 12.00 17.53
C GLN A 270 5.86 11.00 17.10
N LEU A 271 6.65 11.30 16.06
CA LEU A 271 7.73 10.43 15.60
C LEU A 271 8.88 10.32 16.61
N ASP A 272 9.22 11.39 17.31
CA ASP A 272 10.18 11.34 18.42
C ASP A 272 9.69 10.44 19.55
N ILE A 273 8.40 10.52 19.91
CA ILE A 273 7.78 9.63 20.91
C ILE A 273 7.79 8.19 20.43
N PHE A 274 7.35 7.94 19.20
CA PHE A 274 7.35 6.60 18.62
C PHE A 274 8.75 5.97 18.66
N ARG A 275 9.78 6.74 18.25
CA ARG A 275 11.16 6.26 18.17
C ARG A 275 11.73 5.80 19.51
N GLU A 276 11.26 6.38 20.61
CA GLU A 276 11.62 5.92 21.94
C GLU A 276 10.80 4.71 22.37
N ASN A 277 9.48 4.76 22.19
CA ASN A 277 8.59 3.70 22.65
C ASN A 277 8.76 2.38 21.90
N ILE A 278 9.17 2.41 20.63
CA ILE A 278 9.39 1.19 19.82
C ILE A 278 10.51 0.30 20.41
N LYS A 279 11.43 0.85 21.19
CA LYS A 279 12.51 0.11 21.84
C LYS A 279 12.01 -0.89 22.88
N HIS A 280 10.80 -0.72 23.38
CA HIS A 280 10.16 -1.64 24.35
C HIS A 280 9.57 -2.89 23.69
N TYR A 281 9.52 -2.93 22.35
CA TYR A 281 9.05 -4.07 21.57
C TYR A 281 10.22 -4.92 21.10
N THR A 282 10.00 -6.22 20.96
CA THR A 282 11.07 -7.15 20.57
C THR A 282 10.87 -7.72 19.18
N ASN A 283 11.97 -7.94 18.50
CA ASN A 283 12.13 -8.74 17.28
C ASN A 283 10.97 -8.65 16.25
N ILE A 284 10.20 -9.72 16.10
CA ILE A 284 9.16 -9.84 15.04
C ILE A 284 8.08 -8.78 15.23
N LYS A 285 7.56 -8.60 16.46
CA LYS A 285 6.53 -7.57 16.71
C LYS A 285 7.05 -6.17 16.41
N GLN A 286 8.30 -5.86 16.79
CA GLN A 286 8.95 -4.58 16.48
C GLN A 286 9.02 -4.36 14.96
N ASN A 287 9.40 -5.35 14.17
CA ASN A 287 9.47 -5.27 12.72
C ASN A 287 8.09 -5.02 12.10
N ILE A 288 7.04 -5.67 12.61
CA ILE A 288 5.66 -5.43 12.14
C ILE A 288 5.23 -3.99 12.47
N ILE A 289 5.51 -3.48 13.66
CA ILE A 289 5.18 -2.11 14.05
C ILE A 289 5.93 -1.10 13.15
N TYR A 290 7.21 -1.33 12.86
CA TYR A 290 7.98 -0.53 11.90
C TYR A 290 7.37 -0.59 10.51
N TYR A 291 6.99 -1.77 10.01
CA TYR A 291 6.30 -1.91 8.74
C TYR A 291 5.06 -1.02 8.66
N LEU A 292 4.19 -1.09 9.68
CA LEU A 292 2.97 -0.27 9.75
C LEU A 292 3.29 1.23 9.75
N LEU A 293 4.32 1.66 10.49
CA LEU A 293 4.75 3.04 10.50
C LEU A 293 5.33 3.48 9.16
N PHE A 294 6.23 2.69 8.55
CA PHE A 294 6.89 3.08 7.29
C PHE A 294 5.89 3.21 6.15
N GLN A 295 4.91 2.29 6.04
CA GLN A 295 3.82 2.46 5.09
C GLN A 295 3.02 3.74 5.35
N SER A 296 2.81 4.10 6.62
CA SER A 296 2.12 5.33 7.03
C SER A 296 2.93 6.58 6.67
N LEU A 297 4.24 6.56 6.96
CA LEU A 297 5.16 7.64 6.61
C LEU A 297 5.17 7.91 5.10
N ILE A 298 5.33 6.87 4.30
CA ILE A 298 5.32 6.97 2.84
C ILE A 298 3.97 7.48 2.33
N SER A 299 2.86 7.00 2.89
CA SER A 299 1.50 7.40 2.48
C SER A 299 1.22 8.89 2.70
N LYS A 300 1.79 9.48 3.75
CA LYS A 300 1.64 10.90 4.07
C LYS A 300 2.56 11.81 3.23
N ARG A 301 3.43 11.24 2.40
CA ARG A 301 4.37 12.02 1.57
C ARG A 301 3.80 12.28 0.18
N PRO A 302 3.80 13.53 -0.30
CA PRO A 302 3.68 13.80 -1.73
C PRO A 302 4.80 13.07 -2.49
N TYR A 303 4.45 12.37 -3.56
CA TYR A 303 5.37 11.56 -4.39
C TYR A 303 6.02 10.36 -3.67
N ASN A 304 5.66 10.05 -2.42
CA ASN A 304 6.12 8.88 -1.64
C ASN A 304 7.64 8.82 -1.38
N LEU A 305 8.37 9.92 -1.51
CA LEU A 305 9.83 9.98 -1.42
C LEU A 305 10.32 11.08 -0.48
N PHE A 306 11.58 10.95 0.01
CA PHE A 306 12.18 11.85 1.01
C PHE A 306 13.33 12.71 0.47
N HIS A 307 13.63 12.67 -0.82
CA HIS A 307 14.72 13.43 -1.43
C HIS A 307 14.43 14.95 -1.59
N ARG A 308 13.22 15.40 -1.30
CA ARG A 308 12.82 16.82 -1.43
C ARG A 308 11.99 17.29 -0.25
N LYS A 309 12.25 18.54 0.16
CA LYS A 309 11.40 19.28 1.09
C LYS A 309 10.08 19.57 0.38
N ASN A 310 8.98 19.02 0.82
CA ASN A 310 7.69 19.17 0.16
C ASN A 310 6.50 19.21 1.12
N LEU A 311 6.72 19.56 2.40
CA LEU A 311 5.65 19.75 3.37
C LEU A 311 4.66 20.82 2.87
N SER A 312 5.14 21.90 2.26
CA SER A 312 4.30 22.97 1.68
C SER A 312 3.28 22.45 0.67
N ILE A 313 3.57 21.34 -0.02
CA ILE A 313 2.60 20.70 -0.91
C ILE A 313 1.41 20.15 -0.11
N ARG A 314 1.63 19.60 1.10
CA ARG A 314 0.57 19.09 1.96
C ARG A 314 -0.25 20.20 2.61
N THR A 315 0.44 21.25 3.10
CA THR A 315 -0.15 22.31 3.94
C THR A 315 -0.75 23.47 3.15
N ALA A 316 -0.40 23.65 1.87
CA ALA A 316 -0.94 24.73 1.07
C ALA A 316 -2.46 24.58 0.87
N ASP A 317 -3.17 25.70 1.11
CA ASP A 317 -4.61 25.78 0.87
C ASP A 317 -4.86 26.15 -0.60
N VAL A 318 -4.80 25.14 -1.46
CA VAL A 318 -5.02 25.26 -2.90
C VAL A 318 -5.86 24.09 -3.40
N GLU A 319 -6.77 24.37 -4.32
CA GLU A 319 -7.50 23.33 -5.03
C GLU A 319 -6.54 22.53 -5.92
N ARG A 320 -6.55 21.21 -5.82
CA ARG A 320 -5.63 20.33 -6.53
C ARG A 320 -6.39 19.36 -7.42
N LYS A 321 -5.92 19.23 -8.66
CA LYS A 321 -6.39 18.23 -9.61
C LYS A 321 -5.74 16.84 -9.39
N PHE A 322 -4.72 16.76 -8.54
CA PHE A 322 -3.99 15.54 -8.23
C PHE A 322 -3.48 15.57 -6.79
N GLY A 323 -3.21 14.40 -6.26
CA GLY A 323 -2.83 14.20 -4.86
C GLY A 323 -4.06 14.04 -3.98
N ASN A 324 -3.92 13.29 -2.92
CA ASN A 324 -5.00 13.01 -1.99
C ASN A 324 -4.75 13.73 -0.66
N LYS A 325 -5.24 14.98 -0.54
CA LYS A 325 -5.11 15.79 0.68
C LYS A 325 -5.66 15.02 1.89
N THR A 326 -6.80 14.37 1.73
CA THR A 326 -7.42 13.54 2.78
C THR A 326 -6.49 12.43 3.27
N THR A 327 -5.76 11.75 2.37
CA THR A 327 -4.76 10.75 2.78
C THR A 327 -3.59 11.39 3.55
N TRP A 328 -3.10 12.55 3.11
CA TRP A 328 -1.97 13.20 3.78
C TRP A 328 -2.31 13.74 5.16
N GLU A 329 -3.56 14.13 5.39
CA GLU A 329 -4.05 14.68 6.66
C GLU A 329 -4.39 13.61 7.70
N LYS A 330 -4.66 12.37 7.29
CA LYS A 330 -4.94 11.28 8.23
C LYS A 330 -3.80 11.12 9.26
N PRO A 331 -4.11 10.97 10.56
CA PRO A 331 -3.11 10.67 11.59
C PRO A 331 -2.33 9.38 11.30
N PHE A 332 -1.08 9.27 11.78
CA PHE A 332 -0.29 8.04 11.65
C PHE A 332 -1.02 6.81 12.18
N ILE A 333 -1.69 6.95 13.32
CA ILE A 333 -2.47 5.87 13.96
C ILE A 333 -3.51 5.31 12.98
N VAL A 334 -4.25 6.17 12.27
CA VAL A 334 -5.31 5.75 11.31
C VAL A 334 -4.70 4.97 10.15
N HIS A 335 -3.56 5.43 9.62
CA HIS A 335 -2.83 4.70 8.59
C HIS A 335 -2.33 3.34 9.09
N MET A 336 -1.71 3.30 10.27
CA MET A 336 -1.20 2.05 10.87
C MET A 336 -2.33 1.04 11.11
N LEU A 337 -3.48 1.47 11.61
CA LEU A 337 -4.65 0.60 11.78
C LEU A 337 -5.18 0.08 10.43
N THR A 338 -5.14 0.89 9.38
CA THR A 338 -5.51 0.46 8.03
C THR A 338 -4.56 -0.64 7.53
N PHE A 339 -3.25 -0.42 7.61
CA PHE A 339 -2.24 -1.41 7.20
C PHE A 339 -2.27 -2.67 8.08
N ARG A 340 -2.55 -2.54 9.39
CA ARG A 340 -2.78 -3.68 10.27
C ARG A 340 -3.92 -4.57 9.76
N LYS A 341 -5.05 -3.97 9.37
CA LYS A 341 -6.17 -4.72 8.78
C LYS A 341 -5.77 -5.44 7.48
N GLU A 342 -4.94 -4.81 6.64
CA GLU A 342 -4.39 -5.45 5.44
C GLU A 342 -3.48 -6.64 5.77
N LEU A 343 -2.61 -6.52 6.80
CA LEU A 343 -1.76 -7.63 7.25
C LEU A 343 -2.57 -8.81 7.80
N ILE A 344 -3.61 -8.55 8.59
CA ILE A 344 -4.49 -9.62 9.11
C ILE A 344 -5.16 -10.35 7.93
N LYS A 345 -5.70 -9.62 6.96
CA LYS A 345 -6.28 -10.23 5.75
C LYS A 345 -5.27 -11.07 4.98
N LEU A 346 -4.05 -10.57 4.82
CA LEU A 346 -2.98 -11.32 4.16
C LEU A 346 -2.64 -12.59 4.92
N TYR A 347 -2.52 -12.52 6.25
CA TYR A 347 -2.29 -13.69 7.10
C TYR A 347 -3.38 -14.75 6.92
N GLU A 348 -4.66 -14.35 6.99
CA GLU A 348 -5.78 -15.27 6.80
C GLU A 348 -5.79 -15.91 5.40
N GLN A 349 -5.41 -15.17 4.37
CA GLN A 349 -5.28 -15.71 3.02
C GLN A 349 -4.09 -16.70 2.91
N LYS A 350 -2.95 -16.40 3.54
CA LYS A 350 -1.77 -17.27 3.54
C LYS A 350 -2.02 -18.61 4.24
N LYS A 351 -2.85 -18.65 5.29
CA LYS A 351 -3.24 -19.89 5.99
C LYS A 351 -3.96 -20.91 5.10
N MET A 352 -4.53 -20.48 4.00
CA MET A 352 -5.38 -21.29 3.11
C MET A 352 -4.59 -21.97 1.99
N ILE A 353 -3.28 -21.73 1.91
CA ILE A 353 -2.43 -22.22 0.81
C ILE A 353 -1.08 -22.73 1.33
N ASP A 354 -0.43 -23.56 0.54
CA ASP A 354 0.97 -23.90 0.73
C ASP A 354 1.85 -22.73 0.32
N ILE A 355 2.78 -22.35 1.17
CA ILE A 355 3.72 -21.25 0.96
C ILE A 355 5.15 -21.73 1.07
N GLY A 356 6.07 -21.10 0.32
CA GLY A 356 7.50 -21.34 0.42
C GLY A 356 8.09 -20.81 1.73
N ASN A 357 9.31 -21.19 2.04
CA ASN A 357 10.06 -20.58 3.13
C ASN A 357 10.57 -19.18 2.75
N THR A 358 10.89 -18.37 3.75
CA THR A 358 11.50 -17.04 3.54
C THR A 358 12.75 -16.88 4.39
N HIS A 359 13.79 -16.32 3.78
CA HIS A 359 15.03 -15.92 4.45
C HIS A 359 15.29 -14.45 4.14
N ILE A 360 15.57 -13.64 5.14
CA ILE A 360 15.76 -12.21 4.95
C ILE A 360 17.18 -11.83 5.35
N ILE A 361 17.91 -11.28 4.38
CA ILE A 361 19.28 -10.79 4.56
C ILE A 361 19.36 -9.30 4.22
N ASN A 362 20.41 -8.64 4.73
CA ASN A 362 20.64 -7.22 4.49
C ASN A 362 22.14 -7.00 4.21
N MET A 363 22.49 -7.04 2.94
CA MET A 363 23.90 -6.86 2.55
C MET A 363 24.02 -6.34 1.11
N PRO A 364 25.20 -5.77 0.74
CA PRO A 364 25.49 -5.44 -0.65
C PRO A 364 25.38 -6.68 -1.54
N TYR A 365 24.78 -6.53 -2.73
CA TYR A 365 24.52 -7.62 -3.68
C TYR A 365 25.79 -8.44 -4.02
N ASN A 366 26.98 -7.80 -4.02
CA ASN A 366 28.26 -8.44 -4.32
C ASN A 366 28.91 -9.10 -3.10
N LYS A 367 28.33 -8.99 -1.89
CA LYS A 367 28.85 -9.57 -0.64
C LYS A 367 28.06 -10.80 -0.17
N ILE A 368 27.02 -11.19 -0.87
CA ILE A 368 26.25 -12.42 -0.55
C ILE A 368 27.21 -13.62 -0.67
N THR A 369 27.22 -14.47 0.34
CA THR A 369 28.18 -15.59 0.44
C THR A 369 27.84 -16.74 -0.50
N GLU A 370 28.85 -17.54 -0.89
CA GLU A 370 28.64 -18.74 -1.72
C GLU A 370 27.76 -19.78 -1.01
N GLU A 371 27.78 -19.84 0.32
CA GLU A 371 26.90 -20.68 1.11
C GLU A 371 25.42 -20.39 0.82
N ILE A 372 25.05 -19.11 0.80
CA ILE A 372 23.68 -18.68 0.45
C ILE A 372 23.41 -18.98 -1.03
N ILE A 373 24.31 -18.58 -1.92
CA ILE A 373 24.14 -18.72 -3.37
C ILE A 373 24.00 -20.19 -3.78
N SER A 374 24.68 -21.12 -3.11
CA SER A 374 24.60 -22.55 -3.43
C SER A 374 23.21 -23.14 -3.31
N GLN A 375 22.37 -22.60 -2.41
CA GLN A 375 21.00 -23.03 -2.18
C GLN A 375 19.99 -22.46 -3.20
N ILE A 376 20.37 -21.42 -3.93
CA ILE A 376 19.54 -20.68 -4.87
C ILE A 376 19.63 -21.31 -6.26
N ASP A 377 18.52 -21.39 -6.98
CA ASP A 377 18.51 -21.78 -8.40
C ASP A 377 18.21 -20.59 -9.34
N THR A 378 17.59 -19.54 -8.84
CA THR A 378 17.16 -18.39 -9.62
C THR A 378 17.44 -17.08 -8.92
N ILE A 379 17.96 -16.10 -9.65
CA ILE A 379 18.18 -14.74 -9.16
C ILE A 379 17.17 -13.80 -9.82
N TYR A 380 16.30 -13.19 -9.03
CA TYR A 380 15.45 -12.09 -9.47
C TYR A 380 16.16 -10.75 -9.25
N ILE A 381 16.17 -9.90 -10.27
CA ILE A 381 16.97 -8.69 -10.34
C ILE A 381 16.07 -7.53 -10.78
N ASP A 382 15.73 -6.63 -9.85
CA ASP A 382 15.08 -5.34 -10.12
C ASP A 382 15.98 -4.22 -9.56
N PRO A 383 17.08 -3.90 -10.24
CA PRO A 383 18.12 -3.03 -9.70
C PRO A 383 17.65 -1.58 -9.67
N PRO A 384 18.27 -0.72 -8.85
CA PRO A 384 18.06 0.72 -8.93
C PRO A 384 18.33 1.23 -10.35
N TYR A 385 17.37 1.96 -10.95
CA TYR A 385 17.49 2.46 -12.31
C TYR A 385 18.32 3.73 -12.36
N PHE A 386 19.33 3.74 -13.22
CA PHE A 386 20.09 4.93 -13.54
C PHE A 386 19.44 5.67 -14.71
N LYS A 387 19.54 7.00 -14.69
CA LYS A 387 19.19 7.85 -15.83
C LYS A 387 20.47 8.48 -16.36
N LYS A 388 20.59 8.59 -17.69
CA LYS A 388 21.81 9.16 -18.32
C LYS A 388 22.20 10.55 -17.79
N ASP A 389 21.21 11.34 -17.37
CA ASP A 389 21.39 12.71 -16.90
C ASP A 389 21.55 12.82 -15.37
N CYS A 390 21.60 11.71 -14.64
CA CYS A 390 21.74 11.68 -13.19
C CYS A 390 23.06 11.03 -12.80
N LYS A 391 23.75 11.62 -11.79
CA LYS A 391 25.04 11.08 -11.29
C LYS A 391 24.88 9.74 -10.58
N ASP A 392 23.70 9.48 -9.97
CA ASP A 392 23.40 8.29 -9.20
C ASP A 392 21.96 7.82 -9.42
N SER A 393 21.60 6.69 -8.82
CA SER A 393 20.24 6.16 -8.87
C SER A 393 19.25 6.92 -8.00
N GLN A 394 19.69 7.83 -7.16
CA GLN A 394 18.90 8.53 -6.12
C GLN A 394 18.18 7.58 -5.14
N TYR A 395 18.47 6.29 -5.17
CA TYR A 395 17.75 5.30 -4.36
C TYR A 395 17.91 5.56 -2.86
N PHE A 396 19.13 5.84 -2.41
CA PHE A 396 19.42 6.16 -1.01
C PHE A 396 18.78 7.47 -0.57
N ASP A 397 18.88 8.53 -1.38
CA ASP A 397 18.29 9.83 -1.09
C ASP A 397 16.77 9.76 -0.98
N ASN A 398 16.15 8.91 -1.81
CA ASN A 398 14.71 8.72 -1.79
C ASN A 398 14.18 8.16 -0.47
N TYR A 399 15.00 7.39 0.26
CA TYR A 399 14.59 6.68 1.47
C TYR A 399 15.45 6.98 2.71
N HIS A 400 16.37 7.95 2.63
CA HIS A 400 17.31 8.27 3.71
C HIS A 400 16.64 8.53 5.06
N PHE A 401 15.43 9.10 5.08
CA PHE A 401 14.68 9.38 6.30
C PHE A 401 14.25 8.08 7.00
N LEU A 402 13.79 7.09 6.25
CA LEU A 402 13.37 5.80 6.79
C LEU A 402 14.58 5.00 7.31
N GLU A 403 15.69 5.03 6.57
CA GLU A 403 16.94 4.41 6.99
C GLU A 403 17.51 5.07 8.25
N GLY A 404 17.49 6.40 8.31
CA GLY A 404 17.89 7.16 9.50
C GLY A 404 16.99 6.88 10.69
N PHE A 405 15.68 6.73 10.47
CA PHE A 405 14.69 6.53 11.53
C PHE A 405 14.99 5.31 12.41
N ILE A 406 15.58 4.25 11.86
CA ILE A 406 15.98 3.03 12.56
C ILE A 406 17.43 3.06 13.07
N SER A 407 18.21 4.11 12.74
CA SER A 407 19.60 4.23 13.14
C SER A 407 19.72 4.85 14.52
N GLU A 408 20.45 4.22 15.40
CA GLU A 408 20.79 4.79 16.72
C GLU A 408 21.69 6.04 16.60
N SER A 409 22.55 6.04 15.59
CA SER A 409 23.51 7.13 15.32
C SER A 409 23.01 8.12 14.26
N TRP A 410 21.71 8.32 14.13
CA TRP A 410 21.14 9.20 13.10
C TRP A 410 21.63 10.65 13.24
N ASP A 411 21.66 11.17 14.45
CA ASP A 411 22.09 12.51 14.80
C ASP A 411 23.54 12.80 14.38
N THR A 412 24.44 11.82 14.49
CA THR A 412 25.84 11.93 14.07
C THR A 412 26.08 11.64 12.60
N SER A 413 25.16 10.92 11.97
CA SER A 413 25.27 10.48 10.58
C SER A 413 24.55 11.38 9.58
N ILE A 414 23.78 12.38 10.05
CA ILE A 414 23.06 13.29 9.17
C ILE A 414 23.97 14.42 8.66
N ASP A 415 23.77 14.81 7.41
CA ASP A 415 24.28 16.07 6.90
C ASP A 415 23.30 17.20 7.23
N TYR A 416 23.66 18.06 8.18
CA TYR A 416 22.78 19.14 8.64
C TYR A 416 22.53 20.22 7.58
N SER A 417 23.33 20.31 6.51
CA SER A 417 23.09 21.26 5.41
C SER A 417 21.98 20.80 4.48
N THR A 418 21.95 19.53 4.13
CA THR A 418 20.95 18.91 3.26
C THR A 418 19.80 18.26 4.03
N LYS A 419 20.01 17.93 5.30
CA LYS A 419 19.15 17.10 6.16
C LYS A 419 19.02 15.66 5.65
N HIS A 420 19.95 15.21 4.82
CA HIS A 420 20.01 13.84 4.36
C HIS A 420 20.94 13.01 5.24
N LEU A 421 20.63 11.72 5.39
CA LEU A 421 21.55 10.77 6.02
C LEU A 421 22.79 10.62 5.13
N LYS A 422 23.98 10.73 5.73
CA LYS A 422 25.24 10.40 5.05
C LYS A 422 25.33 8.89 4.93
N LEU A 423 24.65 8.33 3.96
CA LEU A 423 24.81 6.92 3.65
C LEU A 423 26.22 6.72 3.10
N LYS A 424 26.94 5.74 3.63
CA LYS A 424 28.16 5.24 3.03
C LYS A 424 27.77 4.57 1.72
N THR A 425 27.62 5.36 0.67
CA THR A 425 27.23 4.85 -0.64
C THR A 425 28.30 3.88 -1.12
N SER A 426 27.88 2.66 -1.41
CA SER A 426 28.67 1.78 -2.25
C SER A 426 28.87 2.51 -3.59
N THR A 427 30.10 2.60 -4.06
CA THR A 427 30.42 3.20 -5.37
C THR A 427 29.66 2.54 -6.51
N ASP A 428 29.11 1.35 -6.30
CA ASP A 428 28.34 0.57 -7.29
C ASP A 428 27.01 1.24 -7.68
N TYR A 429 26.51 2.22 -6.89
CA TYR A 429 25.24 2.89 -7.16
C TYR A 429 25.38 4.24 -7.86
N ILE A 430 26.59 4.60 -8.32
CA ILE A 430 26.82 5.75 -9.22
C ILE A 430 26.76 5.30 -10.69
N ILE A 431 26.28 6.18 -11.57
CA ILE A 431 26.02 5.86 -12.98
C ILE A 431 27.27 5.33 -13.71
N GLU A 432 28.43 5.83 -13.38
CA GLU A 432 29.72 5.40 -13.96
C GLU A 432 29.98 3.91 -13.75
N ASN A 433 29.45 3.34 -12.69
CA ASN A 433 29.58 1.92 -12.33
C ASN A 433 28.36 1.07 -12.71
N ALA A 434 27.31 1.65 -13.33
CA ALA A 434 26.11 0.90 -13.67
C ALA A 434 26.38 -0.29 -14.59
N ASN A 435 27.27 -0.14 -15.59
CA ASN A 435 27.70 -1.25 -16.43
C ASN A 435 28.47 -2.31 -15.65
N LYS A 436 29.37 -1.88 -14.75
CA LYS A 436 30.14 -2.77 -13.89
C LYS A 436 29.28 -3.56 -12.91
N MET A 437 28.18 -2.97 -12.44
CA MET A 437 27.20 -3.68 -11.61
C MET A 437 26.64 -4.89 -12.33
N PHE A 438 26.25 -4.75 -13.60
CA PHE A 438 25.74 -5.90 -14.39
C PHE A 438 26.84 -6.92 -14.69
N ASP A 439 28.07 -6.48 -14.96
CA ASP A 439 29.21 -7.41 -15.13
C ASP A 439 29.42 -8.21 -13.84
N ASN A 440 29.48 -7.56 -12.68
CA ASN A 440 29.63 -8.22 -11.39
C ASN A 440 28.49 -9.20 -11.08
N ILE A 441 27.24 -8.85 -11.44
CA ILE A 441 26.07 -9.73 -11.26
C ILE A 441 26.21 -10.97 -12.15
N ILE A 442 26.52 -10.78 -13.43
CA ILE A 442 26.67 -11.89 -14.39
C ILE A 442 27.86 -12.80 -14.00
N ASP A 443 28.96 -12.23 -13.56
CA ASP A 443 30.13 -12.98 -13.12
C ASP A 443 29.82 -13.83 -11.88
N LYS A 444 29.17 -13.22 -10.88
CA LYS A 444 28.88 -13.86 -9.60
C LYS A 444 27.75 -14.90 -9.68
N TYR A 445 26.70 -14.59 -10.40
CA TYR A 445 25.45 -15.39 -10.42
C TYR A 445 25.19 -16.12 -11.75
N GLY A 446 26.12 -16.07 -12.69
CA GLY A 446 25.91 -16.55 -14.04
C GLY A 446 25.89 -18.07 -14.22
N ASN A 447 25.93 -18.84 -13.12
CA ASN A 447 25.61 -20.27 -13.05
C ASN A 447 24.19 -20.57 -12.58
N LYS A 448 23.38 -19.52 -12.43
CA LYS A 448 21.96 -19.57 -12.01
C LYS A 448 21.07 -18.97 -13.10
N ASN A 449 19.79 -19.30 -13.10
CA ASN A 449 18.82 -18.58 -13.94
C ASN A 449 18.72 -17.14 -13.48
N LEU A 450 18.77 -16.18 -14.41
CA LEU A 450 18.56 -14.77 -14.10
C LEU A 450 17.22 -14.32 -14.66
N VAL A 451 16.45 -13.62 -13.84
CA VAL A 451 15.20 -12.94 -14.18
C VAL A 451 15.36 -11.47 -13.90
N ILE A 452 15.52 -10.67 -14.93
CA ILE A 452 15.80 -9.24 -14.80
C ILE A 452 14.56 -8.45 -15.18
N SER A 453 14.00 -7.69 -14.25
CA SER A 453 13.00 -6.67 -14.50
C SER A 453 13.70 -5.34 -14.73
N TYR A 454 13.42 -4.67 -15.84
CA TYR A 454 14.15 -3.46 -16.22
C TYR A 454 13.28 -2.48 -17.00
N ASN A 455 13.73 -1.23 -17.16
CA ASN A 455 13.00 -0.18 -17.85
C ASN A 455 13.75 0.26 -19.12
N THR A 456 13.04 0.45 -20.24
CA THR A 456 13.63 0.83 -21.54
C THR A 456 14.37 2.17 -21.52
N LYS A 457 14.13 3.03 -20.53
CA LYS A 457 14.81 4.33 -20.40
C LYS A 457 15.97 4.33 -19.40
N ALA A 458 16.22 3.20 -18.76
CA ALA A 458 17.32 3.09 -17.81
C ALA A 458 18.66 2.86 -18.52
N PHE A 459 19.73 3.11 -17.80
CA PHE A 459 21.10 2.85 -18.22
C PHE A 459 21.71 1.76 -17.30
N PRO A 460 22.41 0.76 -17.86
CA PRO A 460 22.72 0.48 -19.28
C PRO A 460 21.47 0.20 -20.12
N SER A 461 21.58 0.29 -21.42
CA SER A 461 20.49 -0.04 -22.36
C SER A 461 20.18 -1.56 -22.36
N ILE A 462 18.98 -1.93 -22.78
CA ILE A 462 18.58 -3.33 -22.93
C ILE A 462 19.55 -4.11 -23.84
N SER A 463 19.99 -3.50 -24.95
CA SER A 463 20.94 -4.13 -25.88
C SER A 463 22.32 -4.35 -25.27
N GLU A 464 22.79 -3.45 -24.41
CA GLU A 464 24.05 -3.64 -23.68
C GLU A 464 23.96 -4.78 -22.68
N ILE A 465 22.85 -4.86 -21.93
CA ILE A 465 22.59 -5.96 -20.98
C ILE A 465 22.47 -7.30 -21.75
N GLU A 466 21.71 -7.34 -22.84
CA GLU A 466 21.56 -8.53 -23.69
C GLU A 466 22.92 -9.01 -24.20
N THR A 467 23.75 -8.10 -24.71
CA THR A 467 25.10 -8.42 -25.20
C THR A 467 25.96 -9.03 -24.12
N LYS A 468 25.89 -8.53 -22.89
CA LYS A 468 26.63 -9.08 -21.74
C LYS A 468 26.12 -10.49 -21.38
N LEU A 469 24.80 -10.68 -21.33
CA LEU A 469 24.18 -11.95 -21.00
C LEU A 469 24.52 -13.04 -22.04
N LYS A 470 24.46 -12.73 -23.33
CA LYS A 470 24.76 -13.67 -24.42
C LYS A 470 26.22 -14.16 -24.45
N LYS A 471 27.13 -13.51 -23.72
CA LYS A 471 28.50 -14.02 -23.53
C LYS A 471 28.55 -15.27 -22.63
N LYS A 472 27.57 -15.44 -21.75
CA LYS A 472 27.55 -16.50 -20.74
C LYS A 472 26.37 -17.45 -20.84
N TYR A 473 25.26 -16.99 -21.37
CA TYR A 473 24.02 -17.73 -21.52
C TYR A 473 23.70 -18.01 -22.98
N SER A 474 23.44 -19.25 -23.32
CA SER A 474 23.01 -19.66 -24.69
C SER A 474 21.54 -19.28 -24.95
N ASN A 475 20.71 -19.20 -23.90
CA ASN A 475 19.30 -18.89 -24.01
C ASN A 475 18.96 -17.59 -23.25
N VAL A 476 18.72 -16.53 -24.02
CA VAL A 476 18.30 -15.20 -23.50
C VAL A 476 16.99 -14.80 -24.14
N ILE A 477 15.94 -14.62 -23.34
CA ILE A 477 14.59 -14.28 -23.77
C ILE A 477 14.27 -12.88 -23.28
N ILE A 478 13.78 -11.99 -24.16
CA ILE A 478 13.42 -10.62 -23.84
C ILE A 478 11.94 -10.40 -24.13
N LYS A 479 11.18 -9.98 -23.13
CA LYS A 479 9.75 -9.67 -23.23
C LYS A 479 9.51 -8.21 -22.86
N TYR A 480 8.98 -7.43 -23.80
CA TYR A 480 8.52 -6.07 -23.54
C TYR A 480 7.10 -6.11 -23.00
N ILE A 481 6.84 -5.34 -21.94
CA ILE A 481 5.53 -5.21 -21.30
C ILE A 481 5.07 -3.77 -21.48
N ASP A 482 3.94 -3.58 -22.14
CA ASP A 482 3.32 -2.26 -22.27
C ASP A 482 2.75 -1.83 -20.92
N TYR A 483 3.47 -0.92 -20.26
CA TYR A 483 3.10 -0.42 -18.96
C TYR A 483 3.12 1.11 -18.94
N ASN A 484 1.99 1.71 -18.58
CA ASN A 484 1.88 3.15 -18.42
C ASN A 484 2.02 3.52 -16.93
N TYR A 485 3.11 4.17 -16.57
CA TYR A 485 3.23 4.77 -15.25
C TYR A 485 2.26 5.95 -15.12
N ALA A 486 1.42 5.95 -14.09
CA ALA A 486 0.35 6.93 -13.87
C ALA A 486 0.80 8.41 -13.85
N LEU A 487 2.09 8.67 -13.65
CA LEU A 487 2.65 10.03 -13.59
C LEU A 487 3.66 10.32 -14.72
N SER A 488 3.85 9.42 -15.68
CA SER A 488 4.81 9.62 -16.77
C SER A 488 4.14 10.22 -17.98
N LYS A 489 4.58 11.40 -18.39
CA LYS A 489 4.16 12.04 -19.66
C LYS A 489 4.74 11.34 -20.92
N THR A 490 5.68 10.42 -20.74
CA THR A 490 6.37 9.73 -21.84
C THR A 490 6.20 8.22 -21.67
N LYS A 491 5.79 7.54 -22.76
CA LYS A 491 5.70 6.08 -22.80
C LYS A 491 7.06 5.48 -22.43
N SER A 492 7.12 4.69 -21.36
CA SER A 492 8.23 3.80 -21.05
C SER A 492 7.68 2.40 -20.96
N GLN A 493 8.43 1.40 -21.42
CA GLN A 493 8.05 0.01 -21.31
C GLN A 493 8.87 -0.64 -20.22
N GLU A 494 8.25 -1.51 -19.44
CA GLU A 494 8.95 -2.47 -18.62
C GLU A 494 9.42 -3.63 -19.51
N VAL A 495 10.55 -4.20 -19.17
CA VAL A 495 11.16 -5.31 -19.91
C VAL A 495 11.53 -6.40 -18.92
N VAL A 496 11.16 -7.62 -19.23
CA VAL A 496 11.62 -8.81 -18.51
C VAL A 496 12.62 -9.56 -19.37
N ILE A 497 13.80 -9.82 -18.82
CA ILE A 497 14.84 -10.59 -19.47
C ILE A 497 15.06 -11.88 -18.68
N LEU A 498 14.95 -13.03 -19.33
CA LEU A 498 15.32 -14.32 -18.78
C LEU A 498 16.66 -14.73 -19.42
N ALA A 499 17.63 -15.08 -18.59
CA ALA A 499 18.87 -15.74 -19.02
C ALA A 499 18.96 -17.09 -18.32
N LEU A 500 18.88 -18.15 -19.11
CA LEU A 500 18.66 -19.51 -18.61
C LEU A 500 19.94 -20.32 -18.71
N VAL A 501 20.30 -21.02 -17.63
CA VAL A 501 21.34 -22.06 -17.65
C VAL A 501 20.81 -23.28 -18.41
N THR A 502 21.67 -23.89 -19.21
CA THR A 502 21.38 -25.10 -19.97
C THR A 502 21.57 -26.34 -19.13
#